data_23f227aa858dab2df5592939e8484b53
#
_entry.id   23f227aa858dab2df5592939e8484b53
#
_cell.length_a   1.000
_cell.length_b   1.000
_cell.length_c   1.000
_cell.angle_alpha   90.00
_cell.angle_beta   90.00
_cell.angle_gamma   90.00
#
_symmetry.space_group_name_H-M   'P 1'
#
loop_
_entity.id
_entity.type
_entity.pdbx_description
1 polymer ?
#
loop_
_entity_poly.entity_id
_entity_poly.type
_entity_poly.pdbx_seq_one_letter_code
_entity_poly.pdbx_strand_id
1 'polypeptide(L)'
;MSNFLIAPSILSANFARLGEEVDAVLAAGADIVHFDVMDNHYVPNLTIGPMVCSALRKHGVTADIDVHLMVSPVDQLIGDFAAAGASYITFHPDASTHVDRSLQMIRDAGCKSGLVFNPHMGLDVLKYVLDKVDMVLLMSVNPGFGGQSFIPATLDKLREARAMIDGSGLDIRLEIDGGVTPKNIAQIAAAGADTFVAGSAIFNAPDYAEVIAAMREQLASV
;
A
#
# COMPACT_ATOMS: atom_id res chain seq x y z
N MET A 1 -5.34 20.28 -7.78
CA MET A 1 -5.99 19.54 -6.67
C MET A 1 -5.18 18.27 -6.49
N SER A 2 -4.65 18.03 -5.30
CA SER A 2 -3.93 16.79 -4.99
C SER A 2 -4.88 15.61 -5.22
N ASN A 3 -4.46 14.64 -6.05
CA ASN A 3 -5.26 13.44 -6.34
C ASN A 3 -5.00 12.41 -5.23
N PHE A 4 -5.68 12.56 -4.09
CA PHE A 4 -5.60 11.63 -2.97
C PHE A 4 -6.30 10.31 -3.29
N LEU A 5 -5.61 9.17 -3.01
CA LEU A 5 -6.14 7.82 -3.20
C LEU A 5 -6.43 7.16 -1.85
N ILE A 6 -7.59 6.52 -1.73
CA ILE A 6 -7.96 5.66 -0.61
C ILE A 6 -7.82 4.21 -1.06
N ALA A 7 -7.00 3.44 -0.33
CA ALA A 7 -6.62 2.06 -0.60
C ALA A 7 -7.11 1.13 0.53
N PRO A 8 -8.33 0.57 0.46
CA PRO A 8 -8.78 -0.41 1.44
C PRO A 8 -7.88 -1.65 1.45
N SER A 9 -7.27 -1.98 2.61
CA SER A 9 -6.53 -3.23 2.76
C SER A 9 -7.49 -4.38 3.00
N ILE A 10 -7.54 -5.31 2.05
CA ILE A 10 -8.38 -6.51 2.11
C ILE A 10 -7.97 -7.51 3.20
N LEU A 11 -6.84 -7.30 3.87
CA LEU A 11 -6.45 -8.07 5.05
C LEU A 11 -7.54 -8.07 6.13
N SER A 12 -8.36 -7.00 6.19
CA SER A 12 -9.46 -6.85 7.13
C SER A 12 -10.83 -7.25 6.58
N ALA A 13 -10.92 -7.66 5.31
CA ALA A 13 -12.16 -8.03 4.64
C ALA A 13 -12.68 -9.41 5.05
N ASN A 14 -13.94 -9.70 4.75
CA ASN A 14 -14.49 -11.05 4.87
C ASN A 14 -14.03 -11.93 3.69
N PHE A 15 -13.03 -12.77 3.91
CA PHE A 15 -12.47 -13.64 2.88
C PHE A 15 -13.45 -14.64 2.27
N ALA A 16 -14.52 -15.01 2.97
CA ALA A 16 -15.54 -15.89 2.42
C ALA A 16 -16.37 -15.21 1.30
N ARG A 17 -16.29 -13.87 1.19
CA ARG A 17 -17.03 -13.06 0.21
C ARG A 17 -16.12 -11.97 -0.40
N LEU A 18 -14.84 -12.26 -0.56
CA LEU A 18 -13.82 -11.23 -0.84
C LEU A 18 -14.12 -10.40 -2.10
N GLY A 19 -14.61 -11.02 -3.17
CA GLY A 19 -14.99 -10.27 -4.38
C GLY A 19 -16.09 -9.25 -4.12
N GLU A 20 -17.15 -9.65 -3.38
CA GLU A 20 -18.25 -8.76 -3.02
C GLU A 20 -17.80 -7.62 -2.08
N GLU A 21 -16.88 -7.91 -1.16
CA GLU A 21 -16.27 -6.91 -0.27
C GLU A 21 -15.49 -5.85 -1.07
N VAL A 22 -14.71 -6.29 -2.06
CA VAL A 22 -13.96 -5.39 -2.95
C VAL A 22 -14.91 -4.55 -3.80
N ASP A 23 -15.95 -5.16 -4.40
CA ASP A 23 -16.95 -4.41 -5.15
C ASP A 23 -17.62 -3.34 -4.28
N ALA A 24 -17.95 -3.68 -3.03
CA ALA A 24 -18.62 -2.77 -2.10
C ALA A 24 -17.73 -1.55 -1.73
N VAL A 25 -16.46 -1.74 -1.42
CA VAL A 25 -15.57 -0.61 -1.09
C VAL A 25 -15.27 0.26 -2.31
N LEU A 26 -15.14 -0.33 -3.51
CA LEU A 26 -14.96 0.42 -4.74
C LEU A 26 -16.22 1.22 -5.10
N ALA A 27 -17.41 0.63 -4.96
CA ALA A 27 -18.69 1.33 -5.13
C ALA A 27 -18.88 2.46 -4.10
N ALA A 28 -18.30 2.32 -2.90
CA ALA A 28 -18.28 3.33 -1.86
C ALA A 28 -17.30 4.50 -2.11
N GLY A 29 -16.49 4.43 -3.19
CA GLY A 29 -15.59 5.50 -3.59
C GLY A 29 -14.12 5.29 -3.22
N ALA A 30 -13.68 4.06 -2.94
CA ALA A 30 -12.27 3.72 -2.88
C ALA A 30 -11.66 3.72 -4.29
N ASP A 31 -10.34 3.95 -4.39
CA ASP A 31 -9.65 4.12 -5.67
C ASP A 31 -8.88 2.89 -6.13
N ILE A 32 -8.19 2.25 -5.20
CA ILE A 32 -7.32 1.09 -5.44
C ILE A 32 -7.55 0.04 -4.35
N VAL A 33 -7.10 -1.19 -4.57
CA VAL A 33 -7.20 -2.28 -3.60
C VAL A 33 -5.83 -2.59 -3.05
N HIS A 34 -5.63 -2.46 -1.74
CA HIS A 34 -4.37 -2.83 -1.09
C HIS A 34 -4.37 -4.30 -0.68
N PHE A 35 -3.32 -5.03 -1.07
CA PHE A 35 -3.22 -6.48 -1.00
C PHE A 35 -1.98 -6.91 -0.19
N ASP A 36 -2.16 -7.17 1.10
CA ASP A 36 -1.10 -7.53 2.04
C ASP A 36 -0.69 -9.00 1.95
N VAL A 37 0.53 -9.27 1.50
CA VAL A 37 1.10 -10.61 1.34
C VAL A 37 2.13 -10.90 2.42
N MET A 38 1.91 -11.95 3.19
CA MET A 38 2.76 -12.36 4.32
C MET A 38 3.11 -13.85 4.22
N ASP A 39 4.36 -14.21 4.48
CA ASP A 39 4.91 -15.57 4.31
C ASP A 39 5.22 -16.32 5.61
N ASN A 40 4.89 -15.73 6.76
CA ASN A 40 5.26 -16.24 8.08
C ASN A 40 6.80 -16.40 8.27
N HIS A 41 7.58 -15.65 7.49
CA HIS A 41 9.04 -15.59 7.61
C HIS A 41 9.53 -14.15 7.77
N TYR A 42 9.17 -13.24 6.86
CA TYR A 42 9.48 -11.82 6.99
C TYR A 42 8.70 -11.17 8.14
N VAL A 43 7.42 -11.55 8.30
CA VAL A 43 6.55 -11.15 9.43
C VAL A 43 5.93 -12.40 10.07
N PRO A 44 5.55 -12.35 11.38
CA PRO A 44 5.01 -13.51 12.09
C PRO A 44 3.51 -13.75 11.78
N ASN A 45 3.14 -13.71 10.53
CA ASN A 45 1.79 -13.98 10.03
C ASN A 45 1.85 -14.55 8.61
N LEU A 46 0.84 -15.34 8.25
CA LEU A 46 0.65 -15.90 6.91
C LEU A 46 -0.69 -15.43 6.36
N THR A 47 -0.73 -14.89 5.14
CA THR A 47 -1.98 -14.39 4.56
C THR A 47 -2.34 -15.09 3.26
N ILE A 48 -2.18 -14.44 2.14
CA ILE A 48 -2.72 -14.81 0.83
C ILE A 48 -1.64 -14.76 -0.24
N GLY A 49 -1.87 -15.48 -1.33
CA GLY A 49 -0.93 -15.58 -2.43
C GLY A 49 -1.51 -15.12 -3.78
N PRO A 50 -0.73 -15.30 -4.88
CA PRO A 50 -1.10 -14.85 -6.23
C PRO A 50 -2.44 -15.40 -6.73
N MET A 51 -2.85 -16.58 -6.26
CA MET A 51 -4.13 -17.19 -6.62
C MET A 51 -5.33 -16.31 -6.22
N VAL A 52 -5.23 -15.59 -5.09
CA VAL A 52 -6.31 -14.70 -4.63
C VAL A 52 -6.36 -13.44 -5.49
N CYS A 53 -5.21 -12.86 -5.85
CA CYS A 53 -5.13 -11.74 -6.80
C CYS A 53 -5.76 -12.12 -8.15
N SER A 54 -5.38 -13.28 -8.70
CA SER A 54 -5.97 -13.82 -9.93
C SER A 54 -7.48 -14.07 -9.81
N ALA A 55 -7.97 -14.51 -8.63
CA ALA A 55 -9.40 -14.70 -8.39
C ALA A 55 -10.18 -13.37 -8.40
N LEU A 56 -9.64 -12.30 -7.81
CA LEU A 56 -10.22 -10.96 -7.86
C LEU A 56 -10.29 -10.44 -9.29
N ARG A 57 -9.24 -10.62 -10.10
CA ARG A 57 -9.27 -10.25 -11.54
C ARG A 57 -10.33 -11.05 -12.31
N LYS A 58 -10.46 -12.36 -12.05
CA LYS A 58 -11.50 -13.20 -12.66
C LYS A 58 -12.92 -12.86 -12.19
N HIS A 59 -13.06 -12.34 -10.97
CA HIS A 59 -14.32 -11.83 -10.44
C HIS A 59 -14.78 -10.57 -11.19
N GLY A 60 -13.85 -9.82 -11.80
CA GLY A 60 -14.16 -8.62 -12.58
C GLY A 60 -13.58 -7.33 -11.99
N VAL A 61 -12.76 -7.40 -10.94
CA VAL A 61 -12.09 -6.22 -10.38
C VAL A 61 -11.16 -5.60 -11.42
N THR A 62 -11.47 -4.37 -11.86
CA THR A 62 -10.69 -3.59 -12.84
C THR A 62 -9.83 -2.52 -12.18
N ALA A 63 -10.15 -2.11 -10.95
CA ALA A 63 -9.35 -1.16 -10.18
C ALA A 63 -7.90 -1.64 -10.02
N ASP A 64 -6.98 -0.72 -9.82
CA ASP A 64 -5.59 -1.08 -9.52
C ASP A 64 -5.52 -1.95 -8.27
N ILE A 65 -4.71 -3.01 -8.31
CA ILE A 65 -4.36 -3.85 -7.15
C ILE A 65 -2.91 -3.52 -6.80
N ASP A 66 -2.73 -2.94 -5.64
CA ASP A 66 -1.44 -2.64 -5.04
C ASP A 66 -1.02 -3.77 -4.12
N VAL A 67 -0.01 -4.53 -4.52
CA VAL A 67 0.49 -5.72 -3.82
C VAL A 67 1.68 -5.34 -2.96
N HIS A 68 1.50 -5.39 -1.63
CA HIS A 68 2.53 -5.17 -0.64
C HIS A 68 3.14 -6.52 -0.21
N LEU A 69 4.40 -6.76 -0.58
CA LEU A 69 5.12 -8.00 -0.29
C LEU A 69 5.90 -7.93 1.03
N MET A 70 5.33 -8.48 2.10
CA MET A 70 5.99 -8.75 3.37
C MET A 70 6.51 -10.20 3.38
N VAL A 71 7.46 -10.49 2.49
CA VAL A 71 7.98 -11.84 2.23
C VAL A 71 9.49 -11.81 2.00
N SER A 72 10.18 -12.90 2.30
CA SER A 72 11.62 -13.03 2.05
C SER A 72 11.98 -14.49 1.69
N PRO A 73 12.69 -14.70 0.56
CA PRO A 73 13.11 -13.75 -0.47
C PRO A 73 11.95 -13.30 -1.38
N VAL A 74 12.04 -12.10 -1.95
CA VAL A 74 10.93 -11.46 -2.69
C VAL A 74 10.88 -11.81 -4.18
N ASP A 75 12.01 -12.04 -4.83
CA ASP A 75 12.16 -12.06 -6.29
C ASP A 75 11.20 -13.03 -7.03
N GLN A 76 10.97 -14.22 -6.48
CA GLN A 76 10.08 -15.19 -7.12
C GLN A 76 8.63 -14.73 -7.13
N LEU A 77 8.15 -14.15 -6.02
CA LEU A 77 6.77 -13.70 -5.90
C LEU A 77 6.46 -12.45 -6.74
N ILE A 78 7.47 -11.65 -7.10
CA ILE A 78 7.31 -10.54 -8.05
C ILE A 78 6.70 -11.05 -9.37
N GLY A 79 7.29 -12.07 -9.99
CA GLY A 79 6.80 -12.64 -11.24
C GLY A 79 5.40 -13.26 -11.11
N ASP A 80 5.17 -13.97 -10.00
CA ASP A 80 3.91 -14.66 -9.76
C ASP A 80 2.74 -13.65 -9.57
N PHE A 81 2.96 -12.55 -8.85
CA PHE A 81 1.94 -11.51 -8.66
C PHE A 81 1.72 -10.66 -9.91
N ALA A 82 2.77 -10.36 -10.66
CA ALA A 82 2.62 -9.69 -11.95
C ALA A 82 1.74 -10.52 -12.91
N ALA A 83 2.00 -11.82 -13.01
CA ALA A 83 1.20 -12.74 -13.81
C ALA A 83 -0.24 -12.89 -13.29
N ALA A 84 -0.47 -12.71 -11.99
CA ALA A 84 -1.79 -12.72 -11.36
C ALA A 84 -2.60 -11.44 -11.57
N GLY A 85 -1.98 -10.38 -12.10
CA GLY A 85 -2.65 -9.12 -12.47
C GLY A 85 -2.48 -8.00 -11.45
N ALA A 86 -1.39 -7.99 -10.67
CA ALA A 86 -1.01 -6.83 -9.86
C ALA A 86 -0.80 -5.59 -10.74
N SER A 87 -1.18 -4.40 -10.24
CA SER A 87 -0.89 -3.11 -10.89
C SER A 87 0.37 -2.48 -10.32
N TYR A 88 0.49 -2.51 -9.00
CA TYR A 88 1.68 -2.12 -8.24
C TYR A 88 2.23 -3.34 -7.51
N ILE A 89 3.55 -3.41 -7.36
CA ILE A 89 4.22 -4.37 -6.48
C ILE A 89 5.23 -3.59 -5.66
N THR A 90 5.02 -3.58 -4.35
CA THR A 90 5.90 -2.94 -3.38
C THR A 90 6.55 -3.97 -2.48
N PHE A 91 7.80 -3.78 -2.11
CA PHE A 91 8.54 -4.70 -1.26
C PHE A 91 9.52 -3.98 -0.31
N HIS A 92 9.87 -4.64 0.78
CA HIS A 92 10.84 -4.12 1.74
C HIS A 92 12.27 -4.28 1.23
N PRO A 93 13.12 -3.24 1.25
CA PRO A 93 14.49 -3.32 0.73
C PRO A 93 15.32 -4.42 1.38
N ASP A 94 15.11 -4.69 2.66
CA ASP A 94 15.81 -5.74 3.41
C ASP A 94 15.35 -7.17 3.07
N ALA A 95 14.26 -7.33 2.31
CA ALA A 95 13.82 -8.61 1.75
C ALA A 95 14.50 -8.97 0.43
N SER A 96 15.29 -8.06 -0.17
CA SER A 96 16.03 -8.27 -1.42
C SER A 96 17.52 -8.04 -1.22
N THR A 97 18.36 -8.97 -1.72
CA THR A 97 19.81 -8.78 -1.78
C THR A 97 20.23 -7.76 -2.85
N HIS A 98 19.39 -7.54 -3.87
CA HIS A 98 19.68 -6.67 -5.02
C HIS A 98 18.46 -5.82 -5.36
N VAL A 99 18.18 -4.79 -4.56
CA VAL A 99 17.00 -3.92 -4.64
C VAL A 99 16.79 -3.35 -6.05
N ASP A 100 17.86 -2.83 -6.68
CA ASP A 100 17.79 -2.28 -8.04
C ASP A 100 17.29 -3.33 -9.06
N ARG A 101 17.80 -4.57 -8.97
CA ARG A 101 17.35 -5.69 -9.82
C ARG A 101 15.89 -6.05 -9.58
N SER A 102 15.47 -6.13 -8.31
CA SER A 102 14.07 -6.48 -7.97
C SER A 102 13.09 -5.41 -8.47
N LEU A 103 13.43 -4.11 -8.36
CA LEU A 103 12.65 -3.03 -8.95
C LEU A 103 12.57 -3.17 -10.48
N GLN A 104 13.69 -3.48 -11.14
CA GLN A 104 13.70 -3.68 -12.59
C GLN A 104 12.83 -4.88 -13.01
N MET A 105 12.86 -5.98 -12.25
CA MET A 105 12.00 -7.16 -12.52
C MET A 105 10.52 -6.80 -12.48
N ILE A 106 10.07 -5.96 -11.54
CA ILE A 106 8.69 -5.48 -11.46
C ILE A 106 8.32 -4.68 -12.71
N ARG A 107 9.18 -3.76 -13.12
CA ARG A 107 8.97 -2.91 -14.30
C ARG A 107 8.96 -3.72 -15.60
N ASP A 108 9.86 -4.68 -15.75
CA ASP A 108 9.94 -5.58 -16.92
C ASP A 108 8.69 -6.48 -17.02
N ALA A 109 8.06 -6.79 -15.89
CA ALA A 109 6.80 -7.50 -15.85
C ALA A 109 5.56 -6.63 -16.13
N GLY A 110 5.75 -5.31 -16.38
CA GLY A 110 4.69 -4.37 -16.72
C GLY A 110 3.93 -3.80 -15.53
N CYS A 111 4.42 -4.01 -14.32
CA CYS A 111 3.86 -3.43 -13.09
C CYS A 111 4.59 -2.15 -12.68
N LYS A 112 3.92 -1.30 -11.91
CA LYS A 112 4.54 -0.17 -11.21
C LYS A 112 5.28 -0.68 -10.00
N SER A 113 6.51 -0.19 -9.78
CA SER A 113 7.41 -0.69 -8.74
C SER A 113 7.48 0.25 -7.54
N GLY A 114 7.62 -0.33 -6.34
CA GLY A 114 7.74 0.48 -5.13
C GLY A 114 8.57 -0.16 -4.02
N LEU A 115 8.98 0.69 -3.07
CA LEU A 115 9.72 0.29 -1.88
C LEU A 115 8.94 0.63 -0.62
N VAL A 116 9.00 -0.30 0.35
CA VAL A 116 8.32 -0.21 1.64
C VAL A 116 9.34 -0.03 2.76
N PHE A 117 9.11 0.94 3.63
CA PHE A 117 10.00 1.25 4.74
C PHE A 117 9.33 0.99 6.10
N ASN A 118 9.90 0.08 6.86
CA ASN A 118 9.50 -0.18 8.24
C ASN A 118 9.65 1.07 9.13
N PRO A 119 8.93 1.19 10.26
CA PRO A 119 8.98 2.38 11.10
C PRO A 119 10.40 2.80 11.52
N HIS A 120 11.29 1.84 11.77
CA HIS A 120 12.67 2.09 12.21
C HIS A 120 13.67 2.37 11.07
N MET A 121 13.30 2.09 9.80
CA MET A 121 14.23 2.22 8.66
C MET A 121 14.31 3.65 8.16
N GLY A 122 15.54 4.09 7.82
CA GLY A 122 15.79 5.34 7.10
C GLY A 122 15.50 5.20 5.60
N LEU A 123 15.53 6.31 4.87
CA LEU A 123 15.20 6.40 3.44
C LEU A 123 16.43 6.37 2.53
N ASP A 124 17.64 6.15 3.05
CA ASP A 124 18.91 6.24 2.31
C ASP A 124 18.96 5.37 1.05
N VAL A 125 18.27 4.22 1.06
CA VAL A 125 18.18 3.31 -0.09
C VAL A 125 17.60 4.02 -1.32
N LEU A 126 16.66 4.95 -1.15
CA LEU A 126 16.02 5.67 -2.27
C LEU A 126 17.00 6.48 -3.10
N LYS A 127 18.11 6.95 -2.50
CA LYS A 127 19.08 7.86 -3.13
C LYS A 127 19.59 7.40 -4.51
N TYR A 128 19.70 6.09 -4.72
CA TYR A 128 20.28 5.52 -5.94
C TYR A 128 19.32 4.70 -6.79
N VAL A 129 18.03 4.65 -6.40
CA VAL A 129 17.00 3.84 -7.11
C VAL A 129 15.70 4.62 -7.32
N LEU A 130 15.64 5.89 -6.96
CA LEU A 130 14.41 6.68 -6.98
C LEU A 130 13.80 6.79 -8.38
N ASP A 131 14.61 6.80 -9.42
CA ASP A 131 14.20 6.82 -10.83
C ASP A 131 13.52 5.52 -11.30
N LYS A 132 13.58 4.47 -10.50
CA LYS A 132 12.90 3.18 -10.73
C LYS A 132 11.69 2.97 -9.82
N VAL A 133 11.34 3.96 -8.99
CA VAL A 133 10.26 3.84 -8.00
C VAL A 133 9.06 4.65 -8.47
N ASP A 134 7.90 4.01 -8.54
CA ASP A 134 6.61 4.64 -8.83
C ASP A 134 5.82 4.90 -7.54
N MET A 135 6.17 4.21 -6.43
CA MET A 135 5.53 4.34 -5.12
C MET A 135 6.52 4.14 -3.98
N VAL A 136 6.50 5.03 -3.00
CA VAL A 136 7.15 4.86 -1.70
C VAL A 136 6.07 4.61 -0.67
N LEU A 137 6.08 3.44 -0.03
CA LEU A 137 5.17 3.09 1.06
C LEU A 137 5.88 3.19 2.41
N LEU A 138 5.33 3.97 3.33
CA LEU A 138 5.82 4.05 4.70
C LEU A 138 4.90 3.29 5.64
N MET A 139 5.48 2.36 6.42
CA MET A 139 4.75 1.69 7.48
C MET A 139 4.64 2.61 8.69
N SER A 140 3.43 2.86 9.14
CA SER A 140 3.13 3.59 10.39
C SER A 140 2.74 2.67 11.54
N VAL A 141 2.91 1.37 11.35
CA VAL A 141 2.85 0.29 12.36
C VAL A 141 3.95 -0.70 12.06
N ASN A 142 4.26 -1.61 12.99
CA ASN A 142 5.09 -2.77 12.64
C ASN A 142 4.27 -3.73 11.77
N PRO A 143 4.79 -4.13 10.57
CA PRO A 143 4.03 -4.99 9.65
C PRO A 143 3.72 -6.36 10.27
N GLY A 144 2.63 -7.00 9.80
CA GLY A 144 2.24 -8.35 10.20
C GLY A 144 0.78 -8.49 10.66
N PHE A 145 0.18 -7.46 11.25
CA PHE A 145 -1.20 -7.52 11.75
C PHE A 145 -1.93 -6.20 11.53
N GLY A 146 -3.22 -6.29 11.20
CA GLY A 146 -4.10 -5.12 11.13
C GLY A 146 -4.55 -4.60 12.50
N GLY A 147 -5.20 -3.43 12.52
CA GLY A 147 -5.83 -2.87 13.72
C GLY A 147 -4.88 -2.24 14.74
N GLN A 148 -3.62 -2.00 14.38
CA GLN A 148 -2.63 -1.36 15.25
C GLN A 148 -2.79 0.17 15.29
N SER A 149 -2.25 0.78 16.35
CA SER A 149 -2.22 2.25 16.50
C SER A 149 -1.11 2.86 15.66
N PHE A 150 -1.42 3.99 15.00
CA PHE A 150 -0.48 4.80 14.22
C PHE A 150 0.74 5.25 15.06
N ILE A 151 1.94 5.08 14.53
CA ILE A 151 3.20 5.52 15.15
C ILE A 151 3.46 6.99 14.76
N PRO A 152 3.36 7.96 15.70
CA PRO A 152 3.43 9.39 15.37
C PRO A 152 4.72 9.85 14.70
N ALA A 153 5.87 9.21 15.00
CA ALA A 153 7.16 9.53 14.39
C ALA A 153 7.19 9.34 12.86
N THR A 154 6.23 8.57 12.30
CA THR A 154 6.11 8.39 10.84
C THR A 154 5.72 9.69 10.12
N LEU A 155 5.08 10.65 10.82
CA LEU A 155 4.78 11.95 10.22
C LEU A 155 6.04 12.73 9.80
N ASP A 156 7.13 12.62 10.57
CA ASP A 156 8.39 13.27 10.20
C ASP A 156 9.04 12.56 9.01
N LYS A 157 8.96 11.21 8.98
CA LYS A 157 9.43 10.41 7.83
C LYS A 157 8.62 10.70 6.56
N LEU A 158 7.30 10.94 6.66
CA LEU A 158 6.48 11.37 5.52
C LEU A 158 6.98 12.69 4.94
N ARG A 159 7.27 13.69 5.80
CA ARG A 159 7.82 14.98 5.35
C ARG A 159 9.17 14.83 4.65
N GLU A 160 10.04 13.98 5.20
CA GLU A 160 11.33 13.66 4.60
C GLU A 160 11.17 13.00 3.22
N ALA A 161 10.33 11.95 3.12
CA ALA A 161 10.05 11.26 1.86
C ALA A 161 9.44 12.22 0.82
N ARG A 162 8.46 13.04 1.22
CA ARG A 162 7.83 14.03 0.34
C ARG A 162 8.85 15.02 -0.21
N ALA A 163 9.72 15.54 0.65
CA ALA A 163 10.80 16.46 0.22
C ALA A 163 11.77 15.81 -0.77
N MET A 164 12.10 14.52 -0.58
CA MET A 164 12.94 13.77 -1.52
C MET A 164 12.25 13.59 -2.88
N ILE A 165 10.97 13.22 -2.89
CA ILE A 165 10.17 13.03 -4.10
C ILE A 165 10.03 14.36 -4.86
N ASP A 166 9.63 15.43 -4.19
CA ASP A 166 9.46 16.75 -4.80
C ASP A 166 10.78 17.29 -5.36
N GLY A 167 11.88 17.08 -4.62
CA GLY A 167 13.25 17.47 -5.06
C GLY A 167 13.74 16.70 -6.28
N SER A 168 13.21 15.52 -6.55
CA SER A 168 13.55 14.69 -7.72
C SER A 168 12.84 15.14 -9.01
N GLY A 169 11.69 15.78 -8.90
CA GLY A 169 10.81 16.11 -10.02
C GLY A 169 10.12 14.90 -10.66
N LEU A 170 10.20 13.72 -10.03
CA LEU A 170 9.56 12.48 -10.52
C LEU A 170 8.12 12.38 -9.98
N ASP A 171 7.24 11.72 -10.75
CA ASP A 171 5.86 11.44 -10.35
C ASP A 171 5.81 10.12 -9.56
N ILE A 172 6.03 10.22 -8.24
CA ILE A 172 6.08 9.09 -7.32
C ILE A 172 4.99 9.25 -6.26
N ARG A 173 4.18 8.22 -6.07
CA ARG A 173 3.19 8.17 -5.00
C ARG A 173 3.86 8.00 -3.64
N LEU A 174 3.35 8.73 -2.64
CA LEU A 174 3.75 8.54 -1.24
C LEU A 174 2.59 7.94 -0.47
N GLU A 175 2.70 6.65 -0.22
CA GLU A 175 1.70 5.85 0.45
C GLU A 175 2.03 5.66 1.94
N ILE A 176 1.00 5.53 2.75
CA ILE A 176 1.08 5.26 4.18
C ILE A 176 0.21 4.07 4.54
N ASP A 177 0.75 3.11 5.29
CA ASP A 177 0.00 1.96 5.81
C ASP A 177 0.18 1.80 7.31
N GLY A 178 -0.97 1.71 8.00
CA GLY A 178 -1.05 1.39 9.42
C GLY A 178 -1.77 2.45 10.27
N GLY A 179 -2.91 2.07 10.86
CA GLY A 179 -3.65 2.90 11.78
C GLY A 179 -4.27 4.17 11.19
N VAL A 180 -4.48 4.21 9.87
CA VAL A 180 -5.14 5.32 9.17
C VAL A 180 -6.65 5.26 9.45
N THR A 181 -7.22 6.40 9.80
CA THR A 181 -8.64 6.57 10.16
C THR A 181 -9.14 7.94 9.69
N PRO A 182 -10.46 8.19 9.62
CA PRO A 182 -10.98 9.53 9.36
C PRO A 182 -10.46 10.62 10.32
N LYS A 183 -10.03 10.24 11.53
CA LYS A 183 -9.57 11.20 12.55
C LYS A 183 -8.15 11.73 12.32
N ASN A 184 -7.29 10.97 11.63
CA ASN A 184 -5.88 11.33 11.44
C ASN A 184 -5.47 11.53 9.98
N ILE A 185 -6.32 11.16 9.02
CA ILE A 185 -5.98 11.17 7.59
C ILE A 185 -5.60 12.58 7.08
N ALA A 186 -6.27 13.65 7.53
CA ALA A 186 -5.92 15.02 7.17
C ALA A 186 -4.51 15.41 7.65
N GLN A 187 -4.14 15.04 8.89
CA GLN A 187 -2.81 15.28 9.42
C GLN A 187 -1.73 14.50 8.64
N ILE A 188 -2.04 13.28 8.24
CA ILE A 188 -1.16 12.40 7.45
C ILE A 188 -0.97 12.99 6.05
N ALA A 189 -2.04 13.46 5.41
CA ALA A 189 -1.99 14.12 4.12
C ALA A 189 -1.17 15.42 4.18
N ALA A 190 -1.38 16.25 5.21
CA ALA A 190 -0.58 17.46 5.45
C ALA A 190 0.91 17.18 5.70
N ALA A 191 1.27 15.95 6.12
CA ALA A 191 2.66 15.51 6.24
C ALA A 191 3.25 15.03 4.91
N GLY A 192 2.45 14.94 3.83
CA GLY A 192 2.92 14.68 2.48
C GLY A 192 2.42 13.39 1.84
N ALA A 193 1.67 12.52 2.54
CA ALA A 193 1.07 11.35 1.94
C ALA A 193 -0.03 11.73 0.92
N ASP A 194 -0.11 10.98 -0.18
CA ASP A 194 -1.15 11.13 -1.20
C ASP A 194 -1.97 9.84 -1.42
N THR A 195 -1.54 8.72 -0.83
CA THR A 195 -2.20 7.42 -0.91
C THR A 195 -2.31 6.82 0.50
N PHE A 196 -3.52 6.37 0.88
CA PHE A 196 -3.85 6.02 2.27
C PHE A 196 -4.40 4.61 2.37
N VAL A 197 -3.63 3.71 2.97
CA VAL A 197 -4.09 2.35 3.25
C VAL A 197 -4.92 2.34 4.54
N ALA A 198 -6.16 1.86 4.43
CA ALA A 198 -7.07 1.72 5.55
C ALA A 198 -7.77 0.36 5.51
N GLY A 199 -7.44 -0.52 6.45
CA GLY A 199 -8.05 -1.85 6.58
C GLY A 199 -9.23 -1.84 7.56
N SER A 200 -8.93 -2.08 8.84
CA SER A 200 -9.94 -2.22 9.90
C SER A 200 -10.85 -1.01 10.07
N ALA A 201 -10.37 0.20 9.77
CA ALA A 201 -11.19 1.40 9.84
C ALA A 201 -12.36 1.38 8.83
N ILE A 202 -12.19 0.71 7.67
CA ILE A 202 -13.21 0.56 6.64
C ILE A 202 -13.99 -0.74 6.86
N PHE A 203 -13.32 -1.89 6.85
CA PHE A 203 -13.99 -3.20 6.83
C PHE A 203 -14.71 -3.58 8.13
N ASN A 204 -14.37 -2.97 9.27
CA ASN A 204 -15.12 -3.16 10.52
C ASN A 204 -16.28 -2.16 10.71
N ALA A 205 -16.44 -1.22 9.78
CA ALA A 205 -17.55 -0.27 9.84
C ALA A 205 -18.86 -0.92 9.35
N PRO A 206 -20.02 -0.53 9.88
CA PRO A 206 -21.31 -1.03 9.42
C PRO A 206 -21.67 -0.52 8.02
N ASP A 207 -21.09 0.61 7.59
CA ASP A 207 -21.30 1.23 6.28
C ASP A 207 -19.96 1.75 5.73
N TYR A 208 -19.50 1.15 4.65
CA TYR A 208 -18.23 1.52 4.00
C TYR A 208 -18.30 2.90 3.34
N ALA A 209 -19.47 3.27 2.78
CA ALA A 209 -19.65 4.54 2.11
C ALA A 209 -19.56 5.73 3.09
N GLU A 210 -20.12 5.57 4.29
CA GLU A 210 -20.04 6.58 5.35
C GLU A 210 -18.58 6.85 5.76
N VAL A 211 -17.80 5.81 5.99
CA VAL A 211 -16.38 5.95 6.41
C VAL A 211 -15.53 6.54 5.29
N ILE A 212 -15.69 6.05 4.05
CA ILE A 212 -14.92 6.56 2.92
C ILE A 212 -15.29 8.02 2.62
N ALA A 213 -16.57 8.38 2.70
CA ALA A 213 -17.01 9.78 2.57
C ALA A 213 -16.41 10.66 3.65
N ALA A 214 -16.38 10.22 4.91
CA ALA A 214 -15.74 10.95 6.00
C ALA A 214 -14.22 11.13 5.77
N MET A 215 -13.51 10.12 5.23
CA MET A 215 -12.11 10.24 4.83
C MET A 215 -11.94 11.29 3.72
N ARG A 216 -12.79 11.27 2.69
CA ARG A 216 -12.77 12.25 1.59
C ARG A 216 -13.02 13.68 2.08
N GLU A 217 -13.95 13.87 3.00
CA GLU A 217 -14.24 15.18 3.60
C GLU A 217 -13.00 15.73 4.32
N GLN A 218 -12.31 14.91 5.11
CA GLN A 218 -11.09 15.32 5.79
C GLN A 218 -9.96 15.65 4.79
N LEU A 219 -9.80 14.88 3.73
CA LEU A 219 -8.81 15.13 2.68
C LEU A 219 -9.11 16.39 1.88
N ALA A 220 -10.37 16.76 1.71
CA ALA A 220 -10.77 18.00 1.01
C ALA A 220 -10.39 19.27 1.79
N SER A 221 -10.03 19.15 3.07
CA SER A 221 -9.60 20.26 3.91
C SER A 221 -8.09 20.55 3.83
N VAL A 222 -7.31 19.72 3.14
CA VAL A 222 -5.85 19.81 2.96
C VAL A 222 -5.53 20.29 1.54
#